data_bb400d72c636854146696a3e91e48d3a
#
_entry.id   bb400d72c636854146696a3e91e48d3a
#
_cell.length_a   1.000
_cell.length_b   1.000
_cell.length_c   1.000
_cell.angle_alpha   90.00
_cell.angle_beta   90.00
_cell.angle_gamma   90.00
#
_symmetry.space_group_name_H-M   'P 1'
#
loop_
_entity.id
_entity.type
_entity.pdbx_description
1 polymer ?
#
loop_
_entity_poly.entity_id
_entity_poly.type
_entity_poly.pdbx_seq_one_letter_code
_entity_poly.pdbx_strand_id
1 'polypeptide(L)'
;MTRTFTRHYEHHETVWNGVKISISYEPRWLSLADDYGLDTAHLEIEAIAPERAPLPITETGYRSHFTTAHAVAAMGGPVALVRTWLDEEAASPAWQREVAAARQLTLF
;
A
#
# COMPACT_ATOMS: atom_id res chain seq x y z
N MET A 1 -6.80 31.85 18.48
CA MET A 1 -7.17 31.16 17.25
C MET A 1 -6.47 29.83 17.19
N THR A 2 -7.19 28.77 17.42
CA THR A 2 -6.62 27.41 17.46
C THR A 2 -6.51 26.89 16.05
N ARG A 3 -5.30 26.62 15.61
CA ARG A 3 -5.10 25.90 14.36
C ARG A 3 -5.52 24.46 14.55
N THR A 4 -6.59 24.09 13.91
CA THR A 4 -6.98 22.71 13.85
C THR A 4 -6.23 22.05 12.69
N PHE A 5 -5.32 21.16 13.03
CA PHE A 5 -4.69 20.32 11.99
C PHE A 5 -5.71 19.30 11.53
N THR A 6 -6.30 19.54 10.38
CA THR A 6 -7.13 18.53 9.76
C THR A 6 -6.22 17.64 8.93
N ARG A 7 -6.02 16.41 9.39
CA ARG A 7 -5.33 15.41 8.59
C ARG A 7 -6.26 14.96 7.46
N HIS A 8 -5.78 15.09 6.25
CA HIS A 8 -6.50 14.59 5.09
C HIS A 8 -6.11 13.16 4.83
N TYR A 9 -7.06 12.27 5.09
CA TYR A 9 -6.95 10.87 4.73
C TYR A 9 -7.83 10.59 3.53
N GLU A 10 -7.27 9.87 2.57
CA GLU A 10 -8.07 9.16 1.59
C GLU A 10 -8.07 7.69 1.99
N HIS A 11 -9.23 7.08 1.96
CA HIS A 11 -9.37 5.66 2.24
C HIS A 11 -9.93 4.98 1.00
N HIS A 12 -9.22 3.96 0.53
CA HIS A 12 -9.59 3.21 -0.66
C HIS A 12 -9.58 1.72 -0.36
N GLU A 13 -10.37 0.99 -1.11
CA GLU A 13 -10.33 -0.46 -1.09
C GLU A 13 -10.19 -0.96 -2.52
N THR A 14 -9.45 -2.05 -2.70
CA THR A 14 -9.34 -2.73 -3.98
C THR A 14 -9.24 -4.22 -3.75
N VAL A 15 -9.46 -4.99 -4.80
CA VAL A 15 -9.26 -6.44 -4.78
C VAL A 15 -8.10 -6.75 -5.70
N TRP A 16 -7.12 -7.48 -5.18
CA TRP A 16 -5.97 -7.93 -5.95
C TRP A 16 -5.79 -9.42 -5.73
N ASN A 17 -5.85 -10.19 -6.80
CA ASN A 17 -5.64 -11.64 -6.77
C ASN A 17 -6.51 -12.35 -5.69
N GLY A 18 -7.78 -11.94 -5.59
CA GLY A 18 -8.72 -12.50 -4.62
C GLY A 18 -8.58 -11.97 -3.20
N VAL A 19 -7.65 -11.07 -2.94
CA VAL A 19 -7.44 -10.47 -1.63
C VAL A 19 -8.00 -9.05 -1.63
N LYS A 20 -8.87 -8.76 -0.67
CA LYS A 20 -9.37 -7.41 -0.46
C LYS A 20 -8.36 -6.61 0.34
N ILE A 21 -7.98 -5.46 -0.20
CA ILE A 21 -6.91 -4.62 0.34
C ILE A 21 -7.46 -3.25 0.68
N SER A 22 -7.16 -2.78 1.89
CA SER A 22 -7.42 -1.43 2.34
C SER A 22 -6.18 -0.57 2.14
N ILE A 23 -6.36 0.62 1.58
CA ILE A 23 -5.28 1.57 1.33
C ILE A 23 -5.66 2.89 1.97
N SER A 24 -4.88 3.33 2.96
CA SER A 24 -5.03 4.64 3.56
C SER A 24 -3.92 5.53 3.01
N TYR A 25 -4.28 6.71 2.52
CA TYR A 25 -3.35 7.63 1.90
C TYR A 25 -3.42 9.00 2.55
N GLU A 26 -2.27 9.47 3.06
CA GLU A 26 -2.07 10.81 3.57
C GLU A 26 -1.11 11.56 2.64
N PRO A 27 -1.60 12.46 1.76
CA PRO A 27 -0.72 13.19 0.85
C PRO A 27 0.20 14.17 1.55
N ARG A 28 -0.18 14.62 2.75
CA ARG A 28 0.64 15.50 3.59
C ARG A 28 0.80 14.89 4.97
N TRP A 29 1.66 13.89 5.04
CA TRP A 29 1.90 13.19 6.30
C TRP A 29 2.57 14.06 7.34
N LEU A 30 3.51 14.90 6.91
CA LEU A 30 4.16 15.89 7.77
C LEU A 30 4.15 17.24 7.07
N SER A 31 3.90 18.31 7.83
CA SER A 31 3.95 19.69 7.32
C SER A 31 5.39 20.17 7.05
N LEU A 32 6.35 19.26 6.95
CA LEU A 32 7.76 19.58 6.69
C LEU A 32 7.96 20.16 5.30
N ALA A 33 7.04 19.93 4.36
CA ALA A 33 7.12 20.47 3.02
C ALA A 33 7.22 22.00 3.03
N ASP A 34 6.48 22.65 3.93
CA ASP A 34 6.46 24.10 4.02
C ASP A 34 7.77 24.67 4.60
N ASP A 35 8.44 23.92 5.48
CA ASP A 35 9.64 24.37 6.17
C ASP A 35 10.92 23.99 5.43
N TYR A 36 10.93 22.82 4.76
CA TYR A 36 12.14 22.25 4.16
C TYR A 36 11.97 21.88 2.69
N GLY A 37 10.84 22.19 2.09
CA GLY A 37 10.56 21.79 0.71
C GLY A 37 10.41 20.28 0.53
N LEU A 38 10.14 19.56 1.61
CA LEU A 38 9.96 18.11 1.59
C LEU A 38 8.49 17.77 1.42
N ASP A 39 8.18 17.03 0.39
CA ASP A 39 6.83 16.57 0.06
C ASP A 39 6.71 15.09 0.44
N THR A 40 6.34 14.84 1.69
CA THR A 40 6.23 13.48 2.21
C THR A 40 4.77 13.04 2.29
N ALA A 41 4.47 11.96 1.60
CA ALA A 41 3.17 11.29 1.65
C ALA A 41 3.33 9.91 2.30
N HIS A 42 2.27 9.40 2.86
CA HIS A 42 2.26 8.12 3.57
C HIS A 42 1.13 7.22 3.08
N LEU A 43 1.46 5.97 2.83
CA LEU A 43 0.51 4.92 2.48
C LEU A 43 0.53 3.84 3.55
N GLU A 44 -0.65 3.38 3.95
CA GLU A 44 -0.81 2.16 4.73
C GLU A 44 -1.61 1.17 3.90
N ILE A 45 -1.04 0.01 3.69
CA ILE A 45 -1.60 -1.04 2.84
C ILE A 45 -1.84 -2.26 3.71
N GLU A 46 -3.09 -2.74 3.75
CA GLU A 46 -3.46 -3.85 4.62
C GLU A 46 -4.39 -4.83 3.90
N ALA A 47 -4.05 -6.11 3.96
CA ALA A 47 -4.95 -7.17 3.52
C ALA A 47 -6.03 -7.37 4.57
N ILE A 48 -7.30 -7.20 4.18
CA ILE A 48 -8.42 -7.27 5.11
C ILE A 48 -9.31 -8.49 4.90
N ALA A 49 -9.30 -9.08 3.71
CA ALA A 49 -10.07 -10.30 3.46
C ALA A 49 -9.36 -11.15 2.39
N PRO A 50 -8.72 -12.26 2.74
CA PRO A 50 -8.53 -12.78 4.11
C PRO A 50 -7.67 -11.84 4.97
N GLU A 51 -8.01 -11.76 6.24
CA GLU A 51 -7.30 -10.88 7.17
C GLU A 51 -5.82 -11.26 7.22
N ARG A 52 -4.96 -10.25 7.04
CA ARG A 52 -3.51 -10.38 7.05
C ARG A 52 -2.95 -11.38 6.04
N ALA A 53 -3.67 -11.60 4.94
CA ALA A 53 -3.15 -12.45 3.87
C ALA A 53 -1.81 -11.89 3.37
N PRO A 54 -0.79 -12.75 3.16
CA PRO A 54 0.48 -12.27 2.63
C PRO A 54 0.32 -11.70 1.23
N LEU A 55 1.06 -10.62 0.97
CA LEU A 55 1.08 -9.93 -0.30
C LEU A 55 2.51 -9.91 -0.84
N PRO A 56 2.71 -9.74 -2.15
CA PRO A 56 4.07 -9.68 -2.70
C PRO A 56 4.97 -8.61 -2.09
N ILE A 57 4.37 -7.57 -1.51
CA ILE A 57 5.09 -6.45 -0.89
C ILE A 57 5.22 -6.58 0.62
N THR A 58 4.56 -7.56 1.23
CA THR A 58 4.62 -7.78 2.67
C THR A 58 4.16 -9.17 3.06
N GLU A 59 4.93 -9.84 3.91
CA GLU A 59 4.58 -11.18 4.42
C GLU A 59 3.48 -11.13 5.48
N THR A 60 3.37 -10.01 6.19
CA THR A 60 2.43 -9.86 7.30
C THR A 60 1.04 -9.39 6.89
N GLY A 61 0.86 -9.04 5.62
CA GLY A 61 -0.36 -8.45 5.12
C GLY A 61 -0.53 -6.97 5.47
N TYR A 62 0.51 -6.34 6.04
CA TYR A 62 0.52 -4.91 6.35
C TYR A 62 1.82 -4.26 5.89
N ARG A 63 1.72 -3.12 5.23
CA ARG A 63 2.88 -2.35 4.80
C ARG A 63 2.65 -0.86 4.97
N SER A 64 3.56 -0.20 5.67
CA SER A 64 3.65 1.25 5.74
C SER A 64 4.70 1.71 4.73
N HIS A 65 4.34 2.70 3.92
CA HIS A 65 5.22 3.17 2.85
C HIS A 65 5.22 4.69 2.76
N PHE A 66 6.41 5.26 2.77
CA PHE A 66 6.60 6.70 2.59
C PHE A 66 7.04 6.99 1.16
N THR A 67 6.41 8.00 0.58
CA THR A 67 6.68 8.43 -0.80
C THR A 67 6.39 9.94 -0.89
N THR A 68 6.15 10.43 -2.11
CA THR A 68 5.74 11.82 -2.32
C THR A 68 4.37 11.85 -2.97
N ALA A 69 3.61 12.93 -2.72
CA ALA A 69 2.32 13.12 -3.38
C ALA A 69 2.50 13.20 -4.90
N HIS A 70 3.60 13.78 -5.35
CA HIS A 70 3.95 13.86 -6.77
C HIS A 70 4.10 12.46 -7.39
N ALA A 71 4.84 11.57 -6.72
CA ALA A 71 5.04 10.20 -7.19
C ALA A 71 3.73 9.42 -7.26
N VAL A 72 2.86 9.59 -6.25
CA VAL A 72 1.53 8.95 -6.23
C VAL A 72 0.68 9.44 -7.40
N ALA A 73 0.64 10.76 -7.63
CA ALA A 73 -0.10 11.34 -8.75
C ALA A 73 0.42 10.86 -10.09
N ALA A 74 1.75 10.77 -10.23
CA ALA A 74 2.39 10.28 -11.46
C ALA A 74 1.99 8.84 -11.79
N MET A 75 1.70 8.02 -10.78
CA MET A 75 1.25 6.63 -10.96
C MET A 75 -0.25 6.51 -11.20
N GLY A 76 -0.99 7.61 -11.13
CA GLY A 76 -2.44 7.60 -11.33
C GLY A 76 -3.25 7.53 -10.04
N GLY A 77 -2.63 7.76 -8.90
CA GLY A 77 -3.25 7.76 -7.57
C GLY A 77 -2.80 6.61 -6.68
N PRO A 78 -3.27 6.59 -5.43
CA PRO A 78 -2.80 5.59 -4.46
C PRO A 78 -3.16 4.15 -4.83
N VAL A 79 -4.36 3.91 -5.36
CA VAL A 79 -4.77 2.56 -5.77
C VAL A 79 -3.94 2.07 -6.95
N ALA A 80 -3.73 2.93 -7.96
CA ALA A 80 -2.93 2.58 -9.12
C ALA A 80 -1.48 2.28 -8.75
N LEU A 81 -0.90 3.09 -7.86
CA LEU A 81 0.46 2.87 -7.37
C LEU A 81 0.58 1.51 -6.69
N VAL A 82 -0.33 1.20 -5.77
CA VAL A 82 -0.30 -0.06 -5.02
C VAL A 82 -0.50 -1.26 -5.95
N ARG A 83 -1.45 -1.19 -6.87
CA ARG A 83 -1.69 -2.30 -7.82
C ARG A 83 -0.49 -2.54 -8.73
N THR A 84 0.12 -1.49 -9.24
CA THR A 84 1.34 -1.61 -10.05
C THR A 84 2.47 -2.25 -9.26
N TRP A 85 2.66 -1.81 -8.02
CA TRP A 85 3.68 -2.37 -7.13
C TRP A 85 3.44 -3.84 -6.85
N LEU A 86 2.19 -4.21 -6.54
CA LEU A 86 1.82 -5.62 -6.33
C LEU A 86 2.09 -6.47 -7.57
N ASP A 87 1.71 -5.99 -8.74
CA ASP A 87 1.92 -6.71 -10.00
C ASP A 87 3.40 -6.90 -10.31
N GLU A 88 4.22 -5.88 -10.08
CA GLU A 88 5.66 -5.96 -10.30
C GLU A 88 6.32 -6.97 -9.34
N GLU A 89 5.98 -6.90 -8.06
CA GLU A 89 6.56 -7.81 -7.06
C GLU A 89 6.00 -9.23 -7.19
N ALA A 90 4.79 -9.38 -7.71
CA ALA A 90 4.21 -10.70 -7.96
C ALA A 90 4.99 -11.48 -9.01
N ALA A 91 5.71 -10.82 -9.90
CA ALA A 91 6.57 -11.44 -10.89
C ALA A 91 7.89 -11.96 -10.28
N SER A 92 8.19 -11.64 -9.03
CA SER A 92 9.44 -12.04 -8.40
C SER A 92 9.49 -13.54 -8.15
N PRO A 93 10.67 -14.17 -8.25
CA PRO A 93 10.82 -15.60 -7.93
C PRO A 93 10.44 -15.93 -6.49
N ALA A 94 10.69 -15.02 -5.56
CA ALA A 94 10.35 -15.22 -4.15
C ALA A 94 8.83 -15.37 -3.97
N TRP A 95 8.04 -14.50 -4.59
CA TRP A 95 6.59 -14.59 -4.52
C TRP A 95 6.07 -15.85 -5.22
N GLN A 96 6.64 -16.21 -6.37
CA GLN A 96 6.23 -17.40 -7.08
C GLN A 96 6.48 -18.66 -6.24
N ARG A 97 7.55 -18.70 -5.48
CA ARG A 97 7.81 -19.81 -4.53
C ARG A 97 6.78 -19.85 -3.41
N GLU A 98 6.40 -18.69 -2.87
CA GLU A 98 5.36 -18.58 -1.84
C GLU A 98 4.02 -19.13 -2.34
N VAL A 99 3.61 -18.75 -3.54
CA VAL A 99 2.36 -19.20 -4.16
C VAL A 99 2.39 -20.72 -4.36
N ALA A 100 3.51 -21.25 -4.86
CA ALA A 100 3.67 -22.68 -5.08
C ALA A 100 3.59 -23.47 -3.76
N ALA A 101 4.25 -22.97 -2.71
CA ALA A 101 4.22 -23.60 -1.38
C ALA A 101 2.79 -23.62 -0.81
N ALA A 102 2.05 -22.52 -0.95
CA ALA A 102 0.66 -22.43 -0.47
C ALA A 102 -0.25 -23.41 -1.20
N ARG A 103 -0.04 -23.61 -2.50
CA ARG A 103 -0.80 -24.60 -3.28
C ARG A 103 -0.55 -26.03 -2.81
N GLN A 104 0.70 -26.35 -2.47
CA GLN A 104 1.03 -27.67 -1.95
C GLN A 104 0.33 -27.94 -0.62
N LEU A 105 0.23 -26.95 0.25
CA LEU A 105 -0.44 -27.10 1.53
C LEU A 105 -1.96 -27.28 1.40
N THR A 106 -2.56 -26.77 0.34
CA THR A 106 -4.01 -26.89 0.12
C THR A 106 -4.43 -28.16 -0.60
N LEU A 107 -3.49 -29.00 -1.02
CA LEU A 107 -3.78 -30.27 -1.66
C LEU A 107 -4.10 -31.40 -0.69
N PHE A 108 -4.05 -31.13 0.59
CA PHE A 108 -4.31 -32.13 1.63
C PHE A 108 -5.57 -31.85 2.43
#